data_cb0ca41255da19bb46aa59a5c31c894a
#
_entry.id   cb0ca41255da19bb46aa59a5c31c894a
#
_cell.length_a   1.000
_cell.length_b   1.000
_cell.length_c   1.000
_cell.angle_alpha   90.00
_cell.angle_beta   90.00
_cell.angle_gamma   90.00
#
_symmetry.space_group_name_H-M   'P 1'
#
loop_
_entity.id
_entity.type
_entity.pdbx_description
1 polymer ?
#
loop_
_entity_poly.entity_id
_entity_poly.type
_entity_poly.pdbx_seq_one_letter_code
_entity_poly.pdbx_strand_id
1 'polypeptide(L)'
;MLFDQVTVIGGGLAGSECAIQLADRGFAVKLCEMRPQVSSPAHHTDHLAELVCSNSFKSTRPDSAAGLLKAELERMGSVLLDCAHRAAVPAGGALAVDRVKFSELVEAEVAARPNIEIIHGEVTQIPEGHVVIAAGPLCSPALSEEVMKLVGGDALAFFDAAAPIVDASTLDMDVLFSQSRYE
;
A
#
# COMPACT_ATOMS: atom_id res chain seq x y z
N MET A 1 -16.16 26.53 -3.79
CA MET A 1 -15.84 25.09 -3.59
C MET A 1 -15.43 24.91 -2.16
N LEU A 2 -16.00 23.98 -1.45
CA LEU A 2 -15.79 23.86 0.02
C LEU A 2 -14.47 23.17 0.41
N PHE A 3 -13.73 22.59 -0.54
CA PHE A 3 -12.53 21.81 -0.26
C PHE A 3 -11.54 21.87 -1.43
N ASP A 4 -10.48 22.66 -1.25
CA ASP A 4 -9.48 22.79 -2.32
C ASP A 4 -8.26 21.88 -2.11
N GLN A 5 -8.04 21.39 -0.87
CA GLN A 5 -6.86 20.59 -0.54
C GLN A 5 -7.18 19.44 0.43
N VAL A 6 -6.57 18.27 0.19
CA VAL A 6 -6.63 17.08 1.05
C VAL A 6 -5.22 16.62 1.39
N THR A 7 -4.96 16.33 2.65
CA THR A 7 -3.71 15.70 3.08
C THR A 7 -3.93 14.20 3.23
N VAL A 8 -3.11 13.41 2.54
CA VAL A 8 -3.08 11.93 2.64
C VAL A 8 -1.81 11.54 3.38
N ILE A 9 -1.94 10.86 4.50
CA ILE A 9 -0.80 10.43 5.34
C ILE A 9 -0.53 8.95 5.10
N GLY A 10 0.64 8.65 4.55
CA GLY A 10 1.12 7.32 4.16
C GLY A 10 1.09 7.11 2.66
N GLY A 11 2.26 6.90 2.04
CA GLY A 11 2.45 6.61 0.61
C GLY A 11 2.43 5.13 0.27
N GLY A 12 1.76 4.30 1.09
CA GLY A 12 1.51 2.88 0.80
C GLY A 12 0.46 2.68 -0.29
N LEU A 13 -0.02 1.42 -0.47
CA LEU A 13 -1.03 1.08 -1.48
C LEU A 13 -2.28 1.96 -1.37
N ALA A 14 -2.87 2.03 -0.17
CA ALA A 14 -4.11 2.75 0.04
C ALA A 14 -3.94 4.27 -0.14
N GLY A 15 -2.84 4.84 0.36
CA GLY A 15 -2.60 6.28 0.25
C GLY A 15 -2.26 6.72 -1.16
N SER A 16 -1.46 5.95 -1.90
CA SER A 16 -1.17 6.25 -3.30
C SER A 16 -2.42 6.19 -4.17
N GLU A 17 -3.27 5.14 -4.03
CA GLU A 17 -4.55 5.07 -4.73
C GLU A 17 -5.45 6.25 -4.35
N CYS A 18 -5.57 6.57 -3.06
CA CYS A 18 -6.38 7.69 -2.57
C CYS A 18 -5.90 9.02 -3.15
N ALA A 19 -4.61 9.28 -3.14
CA ALA A 19 -4.02 10.51 -3.69
C ALA A 19 -4.32 10.67 -5.19
N ILE A 20 -4.16 9.60 -5.96
CA ILE A 20 -4.45 9.56 -7.39
C ILE A 20 -5.94 9.84 -7.64
N GLN A 21 -6.82 9.12 -6.94
CA GLN A 21 -8.26 9.26 -7.09
C GLN A 21 -8.77 10.66 -6.72
N LEU A 22 -8.20 11.29 -5.70
CA LEU A 22 -8.51 12.67 -5.32
C LEU A 22 -8.02 13.66 -6.38
N ALA A 23 -6.80 13.48 -6.85
CA ALA A 23 -6.20 14.34 -7.87
C ALA A 23 -6.99 14.30 -9.19
N ASP A 24 -7.42 13.11 -9.63
CA ASP A 24 -8.23 12.93 -10.84
C ASP A 24 -9.62 13.60 -10.72
N ARG A 25 -10.09 13.87 -9.48
CA ARG A 25 -11.32 14.62 -9.19
C ARG A 25 -11.09 16.12 -9.01
N GLY A 26 -9.87 16.59 -9.22
CA GLY A 26 -9.52 18.02 -9.22
C GLY A 26 -9.13 18.58 -7.85
N PHE A 27 -8.92 17.75 -6.83
CA PHE A 27 -8.40 18.20 -5.54
C PHE A 27 -6.88 18.43 -5.61
N ALA A 28 -6.38 19.43 -4.91
CA ALA A 28 -4.97 19.52 -4.57
C ALA A 28 -4.67 18.51 -3.45
N VAL A 29 -3.63 17.70 -3.62
CA VAL A 29 -3.31 16.62 -2.68
C VAL A 29 -1.91 16.81 -2.13
N LYS A 30 -1.77 16.74 -0.81
CA LYS A 30 -0.49 16.55 -0.13
C LYS A 30 -0.36 15.09 0.28
N LEU A 31 0.53 14.34 -0.39
CA LEU A 31 0.84 12.96 -0.04
C LEU A 31 2.06 12.94 0.87
N CYS A 32 1.85 12.68 2.16
CA CYS A 32 2.92 12.61 3.15
C CYS A 32 3.45 11.19 3.26
N GLU A 33 4.75 11.00 3.00
CA GLU A 33 5.44 9.71 3.12
C GLU A 33 6.65 9.87 4.05
N MET A 34 6.78 9.05 5.08
CA MET A 34 7.85 9.17 6.06
C MET A 34 9.24 8.82 5.50
N ARG A 35 9.29 7.95 4.47
CA ARG A 35 10.55 7.57 3.82
C ARG A 35 11.03 8.66 2.85
N PRO A 36 12.32 8.79 2.65
CA PRO A 36 13.43 8.00 3.22
C PRO A 36 13.86 8.43 4.63
N GLN A 37 13.27 9.47 5.23
CA GLN A 37 13.75 10.04 6.50
C GLN A 37 13.52 9.09 7.68
N VAL A 38 12.36 8.41 7.70
CA VAL A 38 12.01 7.40 8.70
C VAL A 38 11.53 6.15 7.96
N SER A 39 12.04 4.99 8.33
CA SER A 39 11.66 3.70 7.75
C SER A 39 11.22 2.73 8.84
N SER A 40 10.30 1.84 8.53
CA SER A 40 9.99 0.71 9.39
C SER A 40 10.93 -0.48 9.10
N PRO A 41 11.08 -1.43 10.03
CA PRO A 41 11.90 -2.62 9.80
C PRO A 41 11.45 -3.49 8.61
N ALA A 42 10.22 -3.34 8.13
CA ALA A 42 9.67 -4.12 7.02
C ALA A 42 9.90 -3.47 5.64
N HIS A 43 10.22 -2.18 5.59
CA HIS A 43 10.52 -1.48 4.35
C HIS A 43 11.99 -1.63 3.97
N HIS A 44 12.25 -1.82 2.69
CA HIS A 44 13.60 -2.01 2.13
C HIS A 44 13.95 -0.97 1.06
N THR A 45 12.97 -0.21 0.61
CA THR A 45 13.13 0.83 -0.43
C THR A 45 12.45 2.12 0.00
N ASP A 46 12.74 3.20 -0.74
CA ASP A 46 12.08 4.49 -0.55
C ASP A 46 10.87 4.68 -1.48
N HIS A 47 10.55 3.67 -2.28
CA HIS A 47 9.44 3.72 -3.24
C HIS A 47 8.08 3.80 -2.59
N LEU A 48 7.17 4.53 -3.23
CA LEU A 48 5.74 4.48 -2.90
C LEU A 48 5.17 3.09 -3.15
N ALA A 49 4.09 2.75 -2.45
CA ALA A 49 3.36 1.50 -2.59
C ALA A 49 4.23 0.23 -2.48
N GLU A 50 5.31 0.27 -1.70
CA GLU A 50 6.16 -0.90 -1.48
C GLU A 50 5.38 -2.07 -0.89
N LEU A 51 5.54 -3.26 -1.50
CA LEU A 51 4.92 -4.50 -1.04
C LEU A 51 5.83 -5.17 0.01
N VAL A 52 5.56 -4.95 1.28
CA VAL A 52 6.40 -5.43 2.40
C VAL A 52 6.16 -6.88 2.79
N CYS A 53 4.93 -7.40 2.65
CA CYS A 53 4.56 -8.73 3.09
C CYS A 53 4.86 -9.79 2.01
N SER A 54 4.26 -9.64 0.84
CA SER A 54 4.47 -10.54 -0.30
C SER A 54 4.30 -9.77 -1.60
N ASN A 55 4.73 -10.36 -2.71
CA ASN A 55 4.52 -9.78 -4.04
C ASN A 55 3.19 -10.21 -4.69
N SER A 56 2.28 -10.83 -3.94
CA SER A 56 1.03 -11.38 -4.45
C SER A 56 -0.18 -10.60 -3.98
N PHE A 57 -1.00 -10.17 -4.92
CA PHE A 57 -2.36 -9.66 -4.68
C PHE A 57 -3.40 -10.77 -4.58
N LYS A 58 -2.97 -12.02 -4.35
CA LYS A 58 -3.82 -13.21 -4.19
C LYS A 58 -4.58 -13.60 -5.46
N SER A 59 -5.59 -14.45 -5.32
CA SER A 59 -6.36 -15.02 -6.43
C SER A 59 -6.97 -13.97 -7.36
N THR A 60 -6.96 -14.24 -8.67
CA THR A 60 -7.67 -13.46 -9.70
C THR A 60 -9.06 -14.02 -10.00
N ARG A 61 -9.42 -15.16 -9.43
CA ARG A 61 -10.69 -15.83 -9.72
C ARG A 61 -11.88 -15.05 -9.13
N PRO A 62 -12.90 -14.70 -9.92
CA PRO A 62 -14.05 -13.89 -9.47
C PRO A 62 -14.91 -14.60 -8.40
N ASP A 63 -14.82 -15.94 -8.30
CA ASP A 63 -15.50 -16.75 -7.30
C ASP A 63 -14.77 -16.82 -5.95
N SER A 64 -13.62 -16.15 -5.83
CA SER A 64 -12.90 -15.96 -4.58
C SER A 64 -13.08 -14.53 -4.06
N ALA A 65 -13.06 -14.36 -2.73
CA ALA A 65 -13.18 -13.03 -2.12
C ALA A 65 -12.12 -12.03 -2.66
N ALA A 66 -10.87 -12.48 -2.81
CA ALA A 66 -9.80 -11.64 -3.33
C ALA A 66 -9.97 -11.30 -4.83
N GLY A 67 -10.51 -12.21 -5.62
CA GLY A 67 -10.79 -11.97 -7.04
C GLY A 67 -12.02 -11.08 -7.23
N LEU A 68 -13.06 -11.28 -6.44
CA LEU A 68 -14.24 -10.42 -6.48
C LEU A 68 -13.88 -8.97 -6.11
N LEU A 69 -13.12 -8.76 -5.03
CA LEU A 69 -12.65 -7.43 -4.64
C LEU A 69 -11.87 -6.75 -5.78
N LYS A 70 -10.97 -7.48 -6.46
CA LYS A 70 -10.24 -6.92 -7.60
C LYS A 70 -11.17 -6.53 -8.75
N ALA A 71 -12.14 -7.37 -9.09
CA ALA A 71 -13.11 -7.06 -10.13
C ALA A 71 -13.97 -5.81 -9.79
N GLU A 72 -14.29 -5.60 -8.51
CA GLU A 72 -14.96 -4.38 -8.05
C GLU A 72 -14.03 -3.16 -8.17
N LEU A 73 -12.77 -3.27 -7.72
CA LEU A 73 -11.78 -2.20 -7.84
C LEU A 73 -11.48 -1.82 -9.30
N GLU A 74 -11.40 -2.80 -10.20
CA GLU A 74 -11.27 -2.55 -11.65
C GLU A 74 -12.43 -1.70 -12.19
N ARG A 75 -13.67 -2.05 -11.80
CA ARG A 75 -14.86 -1.27 -12.19
C ARG A 75 -14.88 0.13 -11.59
N MET A 76 -14.26 0.32 -10.43
CA MET A 76 -14.09 1.63 -9.81
C MET A 76 -12.93 2.44 -10.39
N GLY A 77 -12.17 1.86 -11.32
CA GLY A 77 -11.04 2.54 -11.98
C GLY A 77 -9.79 2.62 -11.10
N SER A 78 -9.49 1.57 -10.33
CA SER A 78 -8.26 1.52 -9.53
C SER A 78 -7.02 1.58 -10.42
N VAL A 79 -6.20 2.60 -10.21
CA VAL A 79 -4.95 2.81 -10.94
C VAL A 79 -3.87 1.84 -10.46
N LEU A 80 -3.81 1.57 -9.16
CA LEU A 80 -2.85 0.62 -8.62
C LEU A 80 -3.08 -0.80 -9.12
N LEU A 81 -4.32 -1.18 -9.35
CA LEU A 81 -4.61 -2.49 -9.91
C LEU A 81 -4.18 -2.60 -11.38
N ASP A 82 -4.32 -1.51 -12.17
CA ASP A 82 -3.73 -1.44 -13.51
C ASP A 82 -2.19 -1.58 -13.45
N CYS A 83 -1.53 -0.84 -12.56
CA CYS A 83 -0.08 -0.98 -12.32
C CYS A 83 0.30 -2.43 -11.96
N ALA A 84 -0.50 -3.11 -11.12
CA ALA A 84 -0.26 -4.49 -10.76
C ALA A 84 -0.36 -5.44 -11.96
N HIS A 85 -1.34 -5.24 -12.83
CA HIS A 85 -1.45 -6.03 -14.07
C HIS A 85 -0.27 -5.79 -15.02
N ARG A 86 0.21 -4.55 -15.15
CA ARG A 86 1.38 -4.19 -15.98
C ARG A 86 2.70 -4.72 -15.42
N ALA A 87 2.78 -4.92 -14.10
CA ALA A 87 3.93 -5.50 -13.42
C ALA A 87 3.81 -7.01 -13.17
N ALA A 88 2.75 -7.66 -13.67
CA ALA A 88 2.47 -9.06 -13.37
C ALA A 88 3.60 -10.01 -13.80
N VAL A 89 3.82 -11.03 -12.97
CA VAL A 89 4.72 -12.16 -13.24
C VAL A 89 3.93 -13.47 -13.15
N PRO A 90 4.36 -14.55 -13.83
CA PRO A 90 3.66 -15.83 -13.78
C PRO A 90 3.53 -16.37 -12.35
N ALA A 91 2.30 -16.65 -11.90
CA ALA A 91 2.02 -17.16 -10.55
C ALA A 91 0.71 -18.00 -10.50
N GLY A 92 0.44 -18.79 -11.53
CA GLY A 92 -0.78 -19.61 -11.62
C GLY A 92 -2.05 -18.74 -11.54
N GLY A 93 -2.97 -19.06 -10.65
CA GLY A 93 -4.23 -18.31 -10.46
C GLY A 93 -4.11 -17.07 -9.57
N ALA A 94 -2.91 -16.62 -9.23
CA ALA A 94 -2.68 -15.41 -8.42
C ALA A 94 -2.15 -14.27 -9.29
N LEU A 95 -2.49 -13.03 -8.92
CA LEU A 95 -1.84 -11.84 -9.43
C LEU A 95 -0.58 -11.58 -8.59
N ALA A 96 0.56 -12.08 -9.02
CA ALA A 96 1.85 -11.72 -8.45
C ALA A 96 2.57 -10.71 -9.35
N VAL A 97 3.39 -9.86 -8.75
CA VAL A 97 4.05 -8.76 -9.46
C VAL A 97 5.54 -8.73 -9.18
N ASP A 98 6.30 -8.16 -10.11
CA ASP A 98 7.62 -7.63 -9.84
C ASP A 98 7.45 -6.40 -8.93
N ARG A 99 8.00 -6.46 -7.71
CA ARG A 99 7.80 -5.43 -6.68
C ARG A 99 8.37 -4.07 -7.09
N VAL A 100 9.56 -4.07 -7.67
CA VAL A 100 10.24 -2.84 -8.07
C VAL A 100 9.48 -2.19 -9.22
N LYS A 101 9.21 -2.94 -10.27
CA LYS A 101 8.43 -2.48 -11.43
C LYS A 101 7.05 -1.96 -11.03
N PHE A 102 6.38 -2.64 -10.07
CA PHE A 102 5.09 -2.19 -9.57
C PHE A 102 5.19 -0.82 -8.90
N SER A 103 6.13 -0.65 -7.96
CA SER A 103 6.32 0.61 -7.26
C SER A 103 6.71 1.75 -8.21
N GLU A 104 7.62 1.50 -9.16
CA GLU A 104 8.00 2.48 -10.20
C GLU A 104 6.79 2.92 -11.04
N LEU A 105 5.90 2.00 -11.40
CA LEU A 105 4.68 2.33 -12.13
C LEU A 105 3.75 3.20 -11.30
N VAL A 106 3.58 2.89 -10.01
CA VAL A 106 2.75 3.72 -9.11
C VAL A 106 3.34 5.11 -8.95
N GLU A 107 4.66 5.23 -8.77
CA GLU A 107 5.33 6.53 -8.70
C GLU A 107 5.15 7.35 -9.98
N ALA A 108 5.25 6.72 -11.14
CA ALA A 108 5.00 7.37 -12.42
C ALA A 108 3.54 7.88 -12.52
N GLU A 109 2.57 7.12 -12.04
CA GLU A 109 1.17 7.54 -12.01
C GLU A 109 0.95 8.72 -11.04
N VAL A 110 1.60 8.73 -9.88
CA VAL A 110 1.56 9.86 -8.94
C VAL A 110 2.21 11.09 -9.57
N ALA A 111 3.41 10.94 -10.15
CA ALA A 111 4.15 12.03 -10.78
C ALA A 111 3.46 12.63 -12.01
N ALA A 112 2.63 11.86 -12.71
CA ALA A 112 1.84 12.35 -13.84
C ALA A 112 0.74 13.34 -13.44
N ARG A 113 0.46 13.52 -12.16
CA ARG A 113 -0.59 14.38 -11.63
C ARG A 113 0.01 15.61 -10.95
N PRO A 114 0.03 16.79 -11.63
CA PRO A 114 0.71 17.99 -11.11
C PRO A 114 0.06 18.57 -9.84
N ASN A 115 -1.15 18.14 -9.51
CA ASN A 115 -1.88 18.52 -8.31
C ASN A 115 -1.63 17.59 -7.11
N ILE A 116 -0.69 16.63 -7.21
CA ILE A 116 -0.17 15.87 -6.08
C ILE A 116 1.21 16.42 -5.71
N GLU A 117 1.34 16.87 -4.48
CA GLU A 117 2.62 17.23 -3.86
C GLU A 117 3.05 16.11 -2.91
N ILE A 118 4.21 15.48 -3.16
CA ILE A 118 4.78 14.50 -2.25
C ILE A 118 5.61 15.24 -1.20
N ILE A 119 5.29 15.01 0.08
CA ILE A 119 6.01 15.56 1.22
C ILE A 119 6.70 14.42 1.95
N HIS A 120 8.03 14.38 1.86
CA HIS A 120 8.83 13.42 2.61
C HIS A 120 9.05 13.88 4.04
N GLY A 121 8.69 13.04 4.99
CA GLY A 121 8.86 13.28 6.42
C GLY A 121 7.80 12.60 7.26
N GLU A 122 8.16 12.35 8.51
CA GLU A 122 7.25 11.77 9.49
C GLU A 122 6.18 12.79 9.88
N VAL A 123 4.92 12.38 9.81
CA VAL A 123 3.80 13.14 10.36
C VAL A 123 3.60 12.71 11.80
N THR A 124 3.98 13.58 12.73
CA THR A 124 3.89 13.34 14.18
C THR A 124 2.64 13.97 14.81
N GLN A 125 1.95 14.82 14.08
CA GLN A 125 0.69 15.47 14.50
C GLN A 125 -0.26 15.49 13.30
N ILE A 126 -1.52 15.16 13.55
CA ILE A 126 -2.54 15.19 12.49
C ILE A 126 -2.80 16.67 12.13
N PRO A 127 -2.57 17.08 10.87
CA PRO A 127 -2.78 18.46 10.46
C PRO A 127 -4.27 18.83 10.46
N GLU A 128 -4.54 20.14 10.53
CA GLU A 128 -5.90 20.66 10.35
C GLU A 128 -6.38 20.48 8.90
N GLY A 129 -7.71 20.47 8.71
CA GLY A 129 -8.35 20.39 7.40
C GLY A 129 -8.84 18.99 7.07
N HIS A 130 -8.85 18.67 5.76
CA HIS A 130 -9.27 17.33 5.28
C HIS A 130 -8.08 16.39 5.25
N VAL A 131 -8.15 15.36 6.07
CA VAL A 131 -7.05 14.39 6.23
C VAL A 131 -7.55 12.98 6.02
N VAL A 132 -6.81 12.21 5.23
CA VAL A 132 -6.96 10.77 5.10
C VAL A 132 -5.73 10.10 5.70
N ILE A 133 -5.91 9.29 6.74
CA ILE A 133 -4.82 8.52 7.35
C ILE A 133 -4.80 7.14 6.70
N ALA A 134 -3.80 6.89 5.87
CA ALA A 134 -3.60 5.66 5.10
C ALA A 134 -2.23 5.00 5.41
N ALA A 135 -1.67 5.29 6.59
CA ALA A 135 -0.34 4.85 6.99
C ALA A 135 -0.23 3.34 7.29
N GLY A 136 -1.38 2.65 7.38
CA GLY A 136 -1.42 1.21 7.61
C GLY A 136 -0.87 0.78 8.97
N PRO A 137 -0.61 -0.54 9.17
CA PRO A 137 -0.19 -1.09 10.45
C PRO A 137 1.28 -0.79 10.81
N LEU A 138 2.06 -0.29 9.85
CA LEU A 138 3.48 0.03 10.03
C LEU A 138 3.71 1.55 10.19
N CYS A 139 2.69 2.29 10.61
CA CYS A 139 2.83 3.71 10.91
C CYS A 139 3.80 3.94 12.07
N SER A 140 4.35 5.15 12.14
CA SER A 140 5.26 5.50 13.23
C SER A 140 4.55 5.51 14.59
N PRO A 141 5.27 5.28 15.68
CA PRO A 141 4.71 5.36 17.03
C PRO A 141 4.04 6.72 17.30
N ALA A 142 4.64 7.82 16.86
CA ALA A 142 4.10 9.16 17.06
C ALA A 142 2.75 9.35 16.38
N LEU A 143 2.61 8.92 15.11
CA LEU A 143 1.33 8.97 14.41
C LEU A 143 0.29 8.05 15.05
N SER A 144 0.71 6.84 15.50
CA SER A 144 -0.17 5.90 16.19
C SER A 144 -0.76 6.51 17.47
N GLU A 145 0.06 7.21 18.27
CA GLU A 145 -0.40 7.91 19.48
C GLU A 145 -1.42 9.02 19.16
N GLU A 146 -1.19 9.78 18.10
CA GLU A 146 -2.13 10.83 17.66
C GLU A 146 -3.47 10.24 17.21
N VAL A 147 -3.44 9.12 16.47
CA VAL A 147 -4.65 8.41 16.07
C VAL A 147 -5.39 7.86 17.29
N MET A 148 -4.68 7.30 18.28
CA MET A 148 -5.30 6.84 19.53
C MET A 148 -6.00 7.97 20.29
N LYS A 149 -5.38 9.15 20.38
CA LYS A 149 -6.02 10.33 21.00
C LYS A 149 -7.31 10.72 20.29
N LEU A 150 -7.32 10.65 18.96
CA LEU A 150 -8.47 11.02 18.15
C LEU A 150 -9.65 10.03 18.30
N VAL A 151 -9.38 8.73 18.38
CA VAL A 151 -10.44 7.70 18.45
C VAL A 151 -10.89 7.40 19.88
N GLY A 152 -10.18 7.88 20.88
CA GLY A 152 -10.54 7.72 22.31
C GLY A 152 -10.45 6.28 22.81
N GLY A 153 -9.60 5.44 22.19
CA GLY A 153 -9.42 4.04 22.51
C GLY A 153 -8.16 3.74 23.32
N ASP A 154 -8.18 2.64 24.08
CA ASP A 154 -7.05 2.24 24.93
C ASP A 154 -5.90 1.58 24.14
N ALA A 155 -6.13 1.09 22.92
CA ALA A 155 -5.09 0.57 22.04
C ALA A 155 -5.56 0.41 20.59
N LEU A 156 -4.72 0.81 19.64
CA LEU A 156 -4.79 0.31 18.27
C LEU A 156 -4.05 -1.04 18.24
N ALA A 157 -4.78 -2.12 17.99
CA ALA A 157 -4.15 -3.43 17.81
C ALA A 157 -3.63 -3.52 16.37
N PHE A 158 -2.32 -3.39 16.20
CA PHE A 158 -1.67 -3.66 14.94
C PHE A 158 -1.11 -5.08 14.97
N PHE A 159 -1.53 -5.91 14.04
CA PHE A 159 -0.94 -7.23 13.83
C PHE A 159 -0.01 -7.14 12.61
N ASP A 160 1.25 -7.47 12.83
CA ASP A 160 2.18 -7.69 11.73
C ASP A 160 1.74 -8.95 10.97
N ALA A 161 1.34 -8.77 9.71
CA ALA A 161 0.96 -9.85 8.82
C ALA A 161 2.14 -10.33 7.95
N ALA A 162 3.38 -10.01 8.32
CA ALA A 162 4.54 -10.48 7.60
C ALA A 162 4.54 -12.01 7.57
N ALA A 163 4.55 -12.59 6.37
CA ALA A 163 4.68 -14.03 6.22
C ALA A 163 6.05 -14.46 6.74
N PRO A 164 6.14 -15.54 7.52
CA PRO A 164 7.42 -16.05 7.97
C PRO A 164 8.27 -16.41 6.74
N ILE A 165 9.44 -15.80 6.64
CA ILE A 165 10.44 -16.09 5.62
C ILE A 165 11.47 -17.00 6.26
N VAL A 166 11.69 -18.17 5.67
CA VAL A 166 12.72 -19.10 6.08
C VAL A 166 13.78 -19.22 5.00
N ASP A 167 15.04 -19.39 5.40
CA ASP A 167 16.12 -19.63 4.46
C ASP A 167 15.92 -21.00 3.80
N ALA A 168 15.94 -21.06 2.47
CA ALA A 168 15.75 -22.28 1.71
C ALA A 168 16.80 -23.37 2.06
N SER A 169 18.00 -22.96 2.48
CA SER A 169 19.05 -23.89 2.93
C SER A 169 18.73 -24.60 4.26
N THR A 170 17.77 -24.09 5.01
CA THR A 170 17.31 -24.69 6.29
C THR A 170 16.15 -25.66 6.12
N LEU A 171 15.62 -25.79 4.90
CA LEU A 171 14.47 -26.65 4.60
C LEU A 171 14.92 -28.08 4.30
N ASP A 172 14.30 -29.05 4.97
CA ASP A 172 14.45 -30.45 4.64
C ASP A 172 13.51 -30.84 3.50
N MET A 173 14.04 -30.85 2.28
CA MET A 173 13.27 -31.14 1.07
C MET A 173 12.90 -32.62 0.92
N ASP A 174 13.43 -33.51 1.76
CA ASP A 174 13.00 -34.91 1.81
C ASP A 174 11.68 -35.08 2.58
N VAL A 175 11.34 -34.12 3.42
CA VAL A 175 10.10 -34.08 4.21
C VAL A 175 9.06 -33.10 3.63
N LEU A 176 9.52 -32.04 2.97
CA LEU A 176 8.67 -30.99 2.41
C LEU A 176 8.38 -31.26 0.92
N PHE A 177 7.21 -30.84 0.49
CA PHE A 177 6.86 -30.83 -0.92
C PHE A 177 6.48 -29.43 -1.41
N SER A 178 6.73 -29.16 -2.67
CA SER A 178 6.33 -27.90 -3.31
C SER A 178 4.92 -28.04 -3.87
N GLN A 179 4.05 -27.10 -3.54
CA GLN A 179 2.69 -27.06 -4.07
C GLN A 179 2.28 -25.61 -4.34
N SER A 180 1.59 -25.38 -5.43
CA SER A 180 0.93 -24.12 -5.68
C SER A 180 -0.32 -23.98 -4.78
N ARG A 181 -0.55 -22.79 -4.26
CA ARG A 181 -1.68 -22.53 -3.37
C ARG A 181 -3.04 -22.59 -4.07
N TYR A 182 -3.08 -22.43 -5.37
CA TYR A 182 -4.31 -22.25 -6.16
C TYR A 182 -4.41 -23.24 -7.35
N GLU A 183 -3.66 -24.32 -7.31
CA GLU A 183 -3.79 -25.47 -8.23
C GLU A 183 -4.71 -26.53 -7.65
#